data_b84939cffa205d58342207d430de01f8
#
_entry.id   b84939cffa205d58342207d430de01f8
#
_cell.length_a   1.000
_cell.length_b   1.000
_cell.length_c   1.000
_cell.angle_alpha   90.00
_cell.angle_beta   90.00
_cell.angle_gamma   90.00
#
_symmetry.space_group_name_H-M   'P 1'
#
loop_
_entity.id
_entity.type
_entity.pdbx_description
1 polymer ?
#
loop_
_entity_poly.entity_id
_entity_poly.type
_entity_poly.pdbx_seq_one_letter_code
_entity_poly.pdbx_strand_id
1 'polypeptide(L)'
;MKISQIMEKMIAFSDGNIHDIDHFVRVWNYAKTIAELEEIDSETQYILEVAAITHDIACPLCREKYGNTNGKHQEEEGILLVKAFLSDSGMTKAQIDRVAFLVGHHHTFKGIDGLDWQILIEADYIANATENGYTKENVKEFIQKIMKTESGKRLAHAVFCL
;
A
#
# COMPACT_ATOMS: atom_id res chain seq x y z
N MET A 1 4.79 -17.39 -4.93
CA MET A 1 4.88 -17.34 -3.45
C MET A 1 3.50 -17.07 -2.83
N LYS A 2 3.27 -17.60 -1.64
CA LYS A 2 2.11 -17.23 -0.83
C LYS A 2 2.31 -15.84 -0.23
N ILE A 3 1.23 -15.16 0.14
CA ILE A 3 1.29 -13.85 0.81
C ILE A 3 2.16 -13.90 2.07
N SER A 4 2.07 -14.97 2.86
CA SER A 4 2.91 -15.16 4.05
C SER A 4 4.42 -15.18 3.74
N GLN A 5 4.82 -15.73 2.60
CA GLN A 5 6.22 -15.77 2.17
C GLN A 5 6.70 -14.40 1.68
N ILE A 6 5.83 -13.65 0.99
CA ILE A 6 6.11 -12.24 0.61
C ILE A 6 6.27 -11.39 1.88
N MET A 7 5.37 -11.55 2.85
CA MET A 7 5.42 -10.84 4.13
C MET A 7 6.73 -11.13 4.88
N GLU A 8 7.07 -12.41 5.04
CA GLU A 8 8.34 -12.82 5.69
C GLU A 8 9.56 -12.21 4.99
N LYS A 9 9.58 -12.27 3.65
CA LYS A 9 10.67 -11.69 2.84
C LYS A 9 10.77 -10.18 3.02
N MET A 10 9.63 -9.46 3.08
CA MET A 10 9.63 -8.01 3.27
C MET A 10 10.04 -7.61 4.69
N ILE A 11 9.63 -8.37 5.71
CA ILE A 11 10.09 -8.16 7.08
C ILE A 11 11.61 -8.31 7.16
N ALA A 12 12.17 -9.36 6.56
CA ALA A 12 13.62 -9.54 6.49
C ALA A 12 14.33 -8.41 5.73
N PHE A 13 13.75 -7.95 4.62
CA PHE A 13 14.26 -6.81 3.84
C PHE A 13 14.33 -5.51 4.66
N SER A 14 13.40 -5.31 5.60
CA SER A 14 13.30 -4.10 6.43
C SER A 14 14.35 -4.03 7.54
N ASP A 15 15.16 -5.06 7.73
CA ASP A 15 16.33 -5.08 8.63
C ASP A 15 16.05 -4.54 10.04
N GLY A 16 14.93 -4.96 10.63
CA GLY A 16 14.54 -4.58 12.00
C GLY A 16 13.96 -3.18 12.14
N ASN A 17 13.67 -2.47 11.07
CA ASN A 17 12.96 -1.20 11.14
C ASN A 17 11.50 -1.42 11.52
N ILE A 18 11.20 -1.40 12.82
CA ILE A 18 9.87 -1.67 13.36
C ILE A 18 8.82 -0.70 12.83
N HIS A 19 9.16 0.56 12.66
CA HIS A 19 8.22 1.56 12.12
C HIS A 19 7.75 1.18 10.70
N ASP A 20 8.67 0.83 9.82
CA ASP A 20 8.34 0.41 8.46
C ASP A 20 7.55 -0.90 8.45
N ILE A 21 7.96 -1.87 9.27
CA ILE A 21 7.28 -3.17 9.41
C ILE A 21 5.84 -2.99 9.88
N ASP A 22 5.62 -2.26 10.96
CA ASP A 22 4.30 -2.01 11.51
C ASP A 22 3.41 -1.29 10.49
N HIS A 23 3.97 -0.36 9.72
CA HIS A 23 3.25 0.38 8.70
C HIS A 23 2.73 -0.55 7.59
N PHE A 24 3.59 -1.30 6.91
CA PHE A 24 3.11 -2.14 5.81
C PHE A 24 2.24 -3.33 6.27
N VAL A 25 2.44 -3.83 7.48
CA VAL A 25 1.54 -4.84 8.07
C VAL A 25 0.13 -4.27 8.26
N ARG A 26 0.01 -3.04 8.74
CA ARG A 26 -1.29 -2.35 8.86
C ARG A 26 -1.92 -2.08 7.50
N VAL A 27 -1.15 -1.56 6.56
CA VAL A 27 -1.66 -1.28 5.20
C VAL A 27 -2.15 -2.56 4.54
N TRP A 28 -1.38 -3.64 4.63
CA TRP A 28 -1.80 -4.95 4.13
C TRP A 28 -3.12 -5.42 4.78
N ASN A 29 -3.24 -5.31 6.10
CA ASN A 29 -4.45 -5.75 6.80
C ASN A 29 -5.69 -4.95 6.39
N TYR A 30 -5.59 -3.62 6.30
CA TYR A 30 -6.69 -2.77 5.80
C TYR A 30 -7.01 -3.08 4.34
N ALA A 31 -6.01 -3.21 3.48
CA ALA A 31 -6.21 -3.52 2.07
C ALA A 31 -6.93 -4.85 1.88
N LYS A 32 -6.49 -5.89 2.57
CA LYS A 32 -7.13 -7.21 2.55
C LYS A 32 -8.58 -7.13 3.06
N THR A 33 -8.81 -6.45 4.17
CA THR A 33 -10.15 -6.32 4.76
C THR A 33 -11.10 -5.62 3.79
N ILE A 34 -10.68 -4.51 3.19
CA ILE A 34 -11.51 -3.79 2.21
C ILE A 34 -11.76 -4.67 0.97
N ALA A 35 -10.71 -5.33 0.45
CA ALA A 35 -10.81 -6.19 -0.72
C ALA A 35 -11.84 -7.32 -0.53
N GLU A 36 -11.80 -7.99 0.62
CA GLU A 36 -12.75 -9.06 0.95
C GLU A 36 -14.19 -8.54 1.12
N LEU A 37 -14.36 -7.38 1.74
CA LEU A 37 -15.68 -6.75 1.90
C LEU A 37 -16.25 -6.21 0.57
N GLU A 38 -15.39 -5.80 -0.35
CA GLU A 38 -15.77 -5.38 -1.71
C GLU A 38 -15.88 -6.56 -2.69
N GLU A 39 -15.60 -7.78 -2.24
CA GLU A 39 -15.71 -9.03 -3.02
C GLU A 39 -14.94 -8.97 -4.35
N ILE A 40 -13.74 -8.37 -4.36
CA ILE A 40 -12.91 -8.32 -5.57
C ILE A 40 -12.40 -9.72 -5.92
N ASP A 41 -12.07 -9.94 -7.19
CA ASP A 41 -11.58 -11.25 -7.64
C ASP A 41 -10.22 -11.62 -7.01
N SER A 42 -9.95 -12.92 -6.92
CA SER A 42 -8.79 -13.46 -6.21
C SER A 42 -7.44 -13.04 -6.81
N GLU A 43 -7.35 -12.83 -8.12
CA GLU A 43 -6.12 -12.38 -8.77
C GLU A 43 -5.84 -10.92 -8.45
N THR A 44 -6.84 -10.07 -8.57
CA THR A 44 -6.75 -8.64 -8.21
C THR A 44 -6.42 -8.50 -6.71
N GLN A 45 -7.04 -9.29 -5.85
CA GLN A 45 -6.73 -9.29 -4.41
C GLN A 45 -5.29 -9.72 -4.15
N TYR A 46 -4.79 -10.78 -4.79
CA TYR A 46 -3.40 -11.22 -4.63
C TYR A 46 -2.41 -10.11 -5.02
N ILE A 47 -2.61 -9.47 -6.16
CA ILE A 47 -1.79 -8.34 -6.61
C ILE A 47 -1.84 -7.18 -5.61
N LEU A 48 -3.03 -6.82 -5.15
CA LEU A 48 -3.22 -5.77 -4.15
C LEU A 48 -2.49 -6.09 -2.85
N GLU A 49 -2.61 -7.31 -2.33
CA GLU A 49 -1.96 -7.69 -1.08
C GLU A 49 -0.43 -7.65 -1.20
N VAL A 50 0.12 -8.12 -2.32
CA VAL A 50 1.56 -7.99 -2.60
C VAL A 50 1.98 -6.52 -2.68
N ALA A 51 1.21 -5.69 -3.38
CA ALA A 51 1.48 -4.26 -3.46
C ALA A 51 1.41 -3.57 -2.09
N ALA A 52 0.42 -3.91 -1.26
CA ALA A 52 0.28 -3.34 0.08
C ALA A 52 1.48 -3.67 0.98
N ILE A 53 2.02 -4.90 0.88
CA ILE A 53 3.22 -5.30 1.63
C ILE A 53 4.45 -4.53 1.15
N THR A 54 4.57 -4.26 -0.15
CA THR A 54 5.78 -3.75 -0.79
C THR A 54 5.74 -2.28 -1.19
N HIS A 55 4.62 -1.56 -0.96
CA HIS A 55 4.43 -0.20 -1.48
C HIS A 55 5.52 0.78 -1.05
N ASP A 56 6.03 0.64 0.17
CA ASP A 56 7.07 1.48 0.76
C ASP A 56 8.49 0.89 0.66
N ILE A 57 8.70 -0.10 -0.23
CA ILE A 57 9.99 -0.79 -0.39
C ILE A 57 11.17 0.16 -0.63
N ALA A 58 10.90 1.34 -1.20
CA ALA A 58 11.92 2.34 -1.48
C ALA A 58 12.27 3.23 -0.28
N CYS A 59 11.52 3.20 0.83
CA CYS A 59 11.76 4.11 1.95
C CYS A 59 13.18 4.06 2.51
N PRO A 60 13.80 2.90 2.75
CA PRO A 60 15.18 2.85 3.21
C PRO A 60 16.16 3.51 2.23
N LEU A 61 16.02 3.22 0.93
CA LEU A 61 16.83 3.83 -0.12
C LEU A 61 16.61 5.34 -0.22
N CYS A 62 15.37 5.80 -0.12
CA CYS A 62 15.05 7.21 -0.16
C CYS A 62 15.65 7.98 1.01
N ARG A 63 15.64 7.41 2.22
CA ARG A 63 16.29 8.02 3.38
C ARG A 63 17.79 8.15 3.17
N GLU A 64 18.44 7.13 2.64
CA GLU A 64 19.88 7.13 2.35
C GLU A 64 20.22 8.13 1.23
N LYS A 65 19.50 8.08 0.11
CA LYS A 65 19.81 8.83 -1.11
C LYS A 65 19.38 10.29 -1.05
N TYR A 66 18.22 10.58 -0.46
CA TYR A 66 17.59 11.92 -0.47
C TYR A 66 17.46 12.55 0.92
N GLY A 67 17.64 11.79 1.98
CA GLY A 67 17.39 12.24 3.36
C GLY A 67 15.91 12.44 3.71
N ASN A 68 14.98 11.94 2.87
CA ASN A 68 13.54 12.00 3.08
C ASN A 68 12.83 10.84 2.37
N THR A 69 11.55 10.68 2.65
CA THR A 69 10.68 9.68 2.02
C THR A 69 9.55 10.34 1.23
N ASN A 70 9.84 11.41 0.48
CA ASN A 70 8.85 12.07 -0.36
C ASN A 70 8.19 11.11 -1.34
N GLY A 71 6.87 11.21 -1.50
CA GLY A 71 6.07 10.28 -2.31
C GLY A 71 6.59 10.11 -3.75
N LYS A 72 7.03 11.19 -4.38
CA LYS A 72 7.61 11.13 -5.72
C LYS A 72 8.87 10.27 -5.79
N HIS A 73 9.78 10.41 -4.82
CA HIS A 73 11.00 9.61 -4.73
C HIS A 73 10.67 8.13 -4.47
N GLN A 74 9.69 7.85 -3.60
CA GLN A 74 9.23 6.49 -3.34
C GLN A 74 8.67 5.84 -4.62
N GLU A 75 7.86 6.55 -5.38
CA GLU A 75 7.27 6.05 -6.62
C GLU A 75 8.36 5.75 -7.67
N GLU A 76 9.29 6.67 -7.88
CA GLU A 76 10.37 6.51 -8.86
C GLU A 76 11.32 5.36 -8.53
N GLU A 77 11.79 5.28 -7.29
CA GLU A 77 12.74 4.25 -6.83
C GLU A 77 12.07 2.89 -6.61
N GLY A 78 10.80 2.89 -6.21
CA GLY A 78 10.07 1.68 -5.85
C GLY A 78 9.81 0.74 -7.01
N ILE A 79 9.63 1.25 -8.22
CA ILE A 79 9.30 0.43 -9.41
C ILE A 79 10.40 -0.61 -9.69
N LEU A 80 11.65 -0.19 -9.72
CA LEU A 80 12.77 -1.11 -10.00
C LEU A 80 13.05 -2.03 -8.82
N LEU A 81 12.97 -1.51 -7.60
CA LEU A 81 13.21 -2.30 -6.40
C LEU A 81 12.18 -3.42 -6.24
N VAL A 82 10.89 -3.13 -6.44
CA VAL A 82 9.85 -4.17 -6.29
C VAL A 82 9.93 -5.23 -7.37
N LYS A 83 10.29 -4.87 -8.60
CA LYS A 83 10.52 -5.85 -9.67
C LYS A 83 11.66 -6.80 -9.32
N ALA A 84 12.78 -6.28 -8.84
CA ALA A 84 13.89 -7.09 -8.36
C ALA A 84 13.51 -7.96 -7.17
N PHE A 85 12.80 -7.39 -6.20
CA PHE A 85 12.33 -8.11 -5.02
C PHE A 85 11.41 -9.29 -5.35
N LEU A 86 10.55 -9.15 -6.37
CA LEU A 86 9.60 -10.17 -6.79
C LEU A 86 10.12 -11.12 -7.87
N SER A 87 11.36 -10.97 -8.32
CA SER A 87 11.92 -11.75 -9.44
C SER A 87 11.92 -13.26 -9.23
N ASP A 88 12.00 -13.72 -7.98
CA ASP A 88 11.98 -15.12 -7.56
C ASP A 88 10.63 -15.59 -6.99
N SER A 89 9.59 -14.75 -7.07
CA SER A 89 8.29 -15.00 -6.43
C SER A 89 7.44 -16.06 -7.13
N GLY A 90 7.76 -16.39 -8.39
CA GLY A 90 6.91 -17.23 -9.23
C GLY A 90 5.67 -16.52 -9.78
N MET A 91 5.54 -15.21 -9.55
CA MET A 91 4.50 -14.40 -10.17
C MET A 91 4.76 -14.24 -11.68
N THR A 92 3.68 -14.11 -12.45
CA THR A 92 3.81 -13.80 -13.87
C THR A 92 4.37 -12.39 -14.08
N LYS A 93 4.95 -12.16 -15.27
CA LYS A 93 5.43 -10.82 -15.62
C LYS A 93 4.33 -9.76 -15.51
N ALA A 94 3.12 -10.08 -15.97
CA ALA A 94 1.97 -9.17 -15.89
C ALA A 94 1.61 -8.81 -14.44
N GLN A 95 1.62 -9.79 -13.53
CA GLN A 95 1.37 -9.56 -12.11
C GLN A 95 2.45 -8.67 -11.49
N ILE A 96 3.73 -8.95 -11.74
CA ILE A 96 4.85 -8.13 -11.25
C ILE A 96 4.77 -6.70 -11.81
N ASP A 97 4.48 -6.55 -13.10
CA ASP A 97 4.32 -5.24 -13.73
C ASP A 97 3.16 -4.45 -13.10
N ARG A 98 2.05 -5.13 -12.77
CA ARG A 98 0.92 -4.46 -12.08
C ARG A 98 1.28 -4.07 -10.64
N VAL A 99 1.95 -4.92 -9.89
CA VAL A 99 2.45 -4.55 -8.55
C VAL A 99 3.40 -3.35 -8.65
N ALA A 100 4.33 -3.37 -9.58
CA ALA A 100 5.27 -2.25 -9.78
C ALA A 100 4.55 -0.95 -10.17
N PHE A 101 3.50 -1.04 -10.99
CA PHE A 101 2.64 0.10 -11.30
C PHE A 101 1.99 0.66 -10.04
N LEU A 102 1.41 -0.19 -9.19
CA LEU A 102 0.77 0.23 -7.94
C LEU A 102 1.77 0.88 -6.97
N VAL A 103 2.94 0.29 -6.81
CA VAL A 103 4.04 0.87 -6.02
C VAL A 103 4.47 2.24 -6.56
N GLY A 104 4.56 2.36 -7.89
CA GLY A 104 4.92 3.61 -8.57
C GLY A 104 3.83 4.68 -8.59
N HIS A 105 2.63 4.41 -8.06
CA HIS A 105 1.50 5.32 -8.12
C HIS A 105 0.73 5.43 -6.79
N HIS A 106 1.22 4.84 -5.70
CA HIS A 106 0.46 4.83 -4.44
C HIS A 106 0.32 6.22 -3.77
N HIS A 107 1.11 7.20 -4.18
CA HIS A 107 0.96 8.61 -3.81
C HIS A 107 0.28 9.45 -4.91
N THR A 108 -0.18 8.84 -5.97
CA THR A 108 -0.88 9.49 -7.09
C THR A 108 -2.38 9.22 -7.00
N PHE A 109 -3.19 10.27 -6.87
CA PHE A 109 -4.62 10.17 -6.60
C PHE A 109 -5.49 10.54 -7.81
N LYS A 110 -4.89 10.60 -9.00
CA LYS A 110 -5.57 10.90 -10.27
C LYS A 110 -5.39 9.77 -11.26
N GLY A 111 -6.43 9.53 -12.06
CA GLY A 111 -6.37 8.51 -13.12
C GLY A 111 -6.45 7.09 -12.61
N ILE A 112 -6.99 6.88 -11.42
CA ILE A 112 -7.13 5.55 -10.80
C ILE A 112 -7.95 4.65 -11.71
N ASP A 113 -7.36 3.53 -12.14
CA ASP A 113 -7.89 2.66 -13.19
C ASP A 113 -8.47 1.34 -12.70
N GLY A 114 -8.40 1.07 -11.39
CA GLY A 114 -8.88 -0.20 -10.84
C GLY A 114 -9.02 -0.19 -9.33
N LEU A 115 -9.74 -1.18 -8.80
CA LEU A 115 -9.99 -1.32 -7.37
C LEU A 115 -8.72 -1.64 -6.57
N ASP A 116 -7.75 -2.33 -7.17
CA ASP A 116 -6.46 -2.58 -6.52
C ASP A 116 -5.74 -1.28 -6.18
N TRP A 117 -5.65 -0.34 -7.11
CA TRP A 117 -5.06 0.97 -6.86
C TRP A 117 -5.89 1.81 -5.88
N GLN A 118 -7.21 1.84 -6.07
CA GLN A 118 -8.12 2.58 -5.17
C GLN A 118 -8.01 2.09 -3.72
N ILE A 119 -8.08 0.77 -3.51
CA ILE A 119 -8.02 0.17 -2.17
C ILE A 119 -6.64 0.39 -1.54
N LEU A 120 -5.55 0.26 -2.30
CA LEU A 120 -4.21 0.52 -1.78
C LEU A 120 -4.09 1.95 -1.21
N ILE A 121 -4.57 2.95 -1.95
CA ILE A 121 -4.56 4.35 -1.50
C ILE A 121 -5.39 4.52 -0.23
N GLU A 122 -6.58 3.94 -0.17
CA GLU A 122 -7.47 4.05 1.00
C GLU A 122 -6.84 3.39 2.24
N ALA A 123 -6.28 2.20 2.09
CA ALA A 123 -5.63 1.46 3.16
C ALA A 123 -4.38 2.18 3.69
N ASP A 124 -3.54 2.67 2.79
CA ASP A 124 -2.34 3.45 3.14
C ASP A 124 -2.71 4.75 3.88
N TYR A 125 -3.74 5.44 3.42
CA TYR A 125 -4.22 6.64 4.10
C TYR A 125 -4.71 6.35 5.53
N ILE A 126 -5.50 5.31 5.74
CA ILE A 126 -6.00 4.96 7.08
C ILE A 126 -4.81 4.68 8.02
N ALA A 127 -3.82 3.92 7.58
CA ALA A 127 -2.63 3.63 8.37
C ALA A 127 -1.82 4.91 8.67
N ASN A 128 -1.55 5.73 7.67
CA ASN A 128 -0.82 7.00 7.84
C ASN A 128 -1.55 7.96 8.78
N ALA A 129 -2.86 8.08 8.67
CA ALA A 129 -3.65 8.99 9.49
C ALA A 129 -3.64 8.59 10.97
N THR A 130 -3.65 7.29 11.29
CA THR A 130 -3.53 6.81 12.66
C THR A 130 -2.12 7.00 13.21
N GLU A 131 -1.09 6.69 12.41
CA GLU A 131 0.31 6.80 12.81
C GLU A 131 0.75 8.25 13.06
N ASN A 132 0.25 9.19 12.24
CA ASN A 132 0.66 10.59 12.28
C ASN A 132 -0.35 11.52 12.96
N GLY A 133 -1.43 10.98 13.51
CA GLY A 133 -2.42 11.76 14.24
C GLY A 133 -3.11 12.83 13.39
N TYR A 134 -3.55 12.47 12.18
CA TYR A 134 -4.26 13.41 11.31
C TYR A 134 -5.56 13.89 11.97
N THR A 135 -5.92 15.14 11.72
CA THR A 135 -7.15 15.72 12.26
C THR A 135 -8.39 15.07 11.65
N LYS A 136 -9.51 15.12 12.39
CA LYS A 136 -10.81 14.64 11.87
C LYS A 136 -11.23 15.38 10.60
N GLU A 137 -10.93 16.66 10.51
CA GLU A 137 -11.18 17.48 9.32
C GLU A 137 -10.43 16.96 8.10
N ASN A 138 -9.13 16.66 8.27
CA ASN A 138 -8.32 16.05 7.20
C ASN A 138 -8.89 14.72 6.75
N VAL A 139 -9.27 13.86 7.69
CA VAL A 139 -9.85 12.54 7.39
C VAL A 139 -11.19 12.68 6.67
N LYS A 140 -12.07 13.55 7.11
CA LYS A 140 -13.36 13.82 6.43
C LYS A 140 -13.15 14.30 5.00
N GLU A 141 -12.20 15.21 4.80
CA GLU A 141 -11.86 15.72 3.48
C GLU A 141 -11.35 14.60 2.54
N PHE A 142 -10.47 13.73 3.04
CA PHE A 142 -9.98 12.60 2.26
C PHE A 142 -11.09 11.60 1.91
N ILE A 143 -11.96 11.28 2.88
CA ILE A 143 -13.12 10.41 2.64
C ILE A 143 -14.00 11.00 1.53
N GLN A 144 -14.30 12.29 1.60
CA GLN A 144 -15.17 12.97 0.64
C GLN A 144 -14.56 13.05 -0.76
N LYS A 145 -13.26 13.38 -0.86
CA LYS A 145 -12.62 13.68 -2.14
C LYS A 145 -11.97 12.48 -2.81
N ILE A 146 -11.44 11.53 -2.05
CA ILE A 146 -10.58 10.47 -2.56
C ILE A 146 -11.19 9.07 -2.38
N MET A 147 -11.78 8.76 -1.22
CA MET A 147 -12.29 7.41 -0.98
C MET A 147 -13.50 7.10 -1.87
N LYS A 148 -13.51 5.89 -2.44
CA LYS A 148 -14.57 5.42 -3.35
C LYS A 148 -15.24 4.15 -2.86
N THR A 149 -14.50 3.24 -2.17
CA THR A 149 -15.09 2.00 -1.70
C THR A 149 -16.01 2.26 -0.51
N GLU A 150 -17.17 1.62 -0.49
CA GLU A 150 -18.09 1.76 0.64
C GLU A 150 -17.51 1.14 1.91
N SER A 151 -16.81 0.03 1.79
CA SER A 151 -16.14 -0.63 2.91
C SER A 151 -15.01 0.22 3.49
N GLY A 152 -14.18 0.83 2.63
CA GLY A 152 -13.12 1.74 3.07
C GLY A 152 -13.67 2.94 3.84
N LYS A 153 -14.73 3.55 3.34
CA LYS A 153 -15.43 4.66 4.03
C LYS A 153 -15.97 4.24 5.40
N ARG A 154 -16.63 3.08 5.49
CA ARG A 154 -17.14 2.56 6.76
C ARG A 154 -16.02 2.32 7.77
N LEU A 155 -14.90 1.71 7.32
CA LEU A 155 -13.73 1.48 8.18
C LEU A 155 -13.14 2.80 8.67
N ALA A 156 -12.96 3.77 7.80
CA ALA A 156 -12.44 5.09 8.18
C ALA A 156 -13.34 5.79 9.20
N HIS A 157 -14.66 5.77 8.98
CA HIS A 157 -15.61 6.31 9.95
C HIS A 157 -15.50 5.63 11.32
N ALA A 158 -15.35 4.30 11.36
CA ALA A 158 -15.21 3.56 12.60
C ALA A 158 -13.87 3.83 13.29
N VAL A 159 -12.76 3.81 12.55
CA VAL A 159 -11.41 4.03 13.09
C VAL A 159 -11.27 5.42 13.71
N PHE A 160 -11.82 6.44 13.06
CA PHE A 160 -11.65 7.84 13.47
C PHE A 160 -12.85 8.40 14.27
N CYS A 161 -13.84 7.59 14.60
CA CYS A 161 -15.04 7.99 15.36
C CYS A 161 -15.76 9.20 14.73
N LEU A 162 -16.03 9.10 13.45
CA LEU A 162 -16.71 10.14 12.68
C LEU A 162 -18.23 9.92 12.63
#